data_dac2c7607f41b88018b2071337773c27
#
_entry.id   dac2c7607f41b88018b2071337773c27
#
_cell.length_a   1.000
_cell.length_b   1.000
_cell.length_c   1.000
_cell.angle_alpha   90.00
_cell.angle_beta   90.00
_cell.angle_gamma   90.00
#
_symmetry.space_group_name_H-M   'P 1'
#
loop_
_entity.id
_entity.type
_entity.pdbx_description
1 polymer ?
#
loop_
_entity_poly.entity_id
_entity_poly.type
_entity_poly.pdbx_seq_one_letter_code
_entity_poly.pdbx_strand_id
1 'polypeptide(L)'
;MNRALAILGLLVTTAACDRARPLEQVEPSQLAIGARVEIRTDTVGLDQHARAATFALVDADNLGDRPATVTLGGVLVDADGHEVGRLRAETLWIPPRGRRTFALVDDADQPRPAAVAARIDVRGATRPRHEPPVAIEQGHVWKDGDRVVATAMVVNSSDRPCQAVVLAGFHDRDGAPMTRPFSVFPIGAGIERPARFVGPSGSTTGYIFVGKIRC
;
A
#
# COMPACT_ATOMS: atom_id res chain seq x y z
N MET A 1 72.80 -4.24 -33.35
CA MET A 1 71.48 -4.88 -33.61
C MET A 1 70.78 -5.06 -32.26
N ASN A 2 70.00 -4.03 -31.82
CA ASN A 2 69.26 -4.09 -30.53
C ASN A 2 67.79 -4.33 -30.83
N ARG A 3 67.24 -5.46 -30.37
CA ARG A 3 65.80 -5.77 -30.40
C ARG A 3 65.17 -5.29 -29.09
N ALA A 4 64.39 -4.24 -29.16
CA ALA A 4 63.52 -3.80 -28.07
C ALA A 4 62.27 -4.68 -28.02
N LEU A 5 62.07 -5.37 -26.88
CA LEU A 5 60.84 -6.13 -26.59
C LEU A 5 59.81 -5.18 -25.95
N ALA A 6 58.73 -4.92 -26.66
CA ALA A 6 57.59 -4.17 -26.11
C ALA A 6 56.67 -5.13 -25.39
N ILE A 7 56.56 -4.98 -24.05
CA ILE A 7 55.58 -5.70 -23.22
C ILE A 7 54.26 -4.92 -23.24
N LEU A 8 53.28 -5.48 -23.89
CA LEU A 8 51.89 -4.95 -23.93
C LEU A 8 51.14 -5.41 -22.68
N GLY A 9 51.02 -4.53 -21.69
CA GLY A 9 50.28 -4.80 -20.47
C GLY A 9 48.79 -4.81 -20.72
N LEU A 10 48.14 -5.94 -20.57
CA LEU A 10 46.69 -6.13 -20.67
C LEU A 10 46.06 -5.65 -19.34
N LEU A 11 45.46 -4.46 -19.33
CA LEU A 11 44.64 -3.95 -18.23
C LEU A 11 43.29 -4.69 -18.25
N VAL A 12 43.14 -5.69 -17.38
CA VAL A 12 41.86 -6.34 -17.12
C VAL A 12 41.09 -5.44 -16.16
N THR A 13 40.16 -4.61 -16.71
CA THR A 13 39.17 -3.90 -15.92
C THR A 13 38.12 -4.90 -15.43
N THR A 14 38.21 -5.31 -14.17
CA THR A 14 37.16 -6.06 -13.50
C THR A 14 35.95 -5.12 -13.33
N ALA A 15 34.96 -5.26 -14.21
CA ALA A 15 33.66 -4.67 -13.99
C ALA A 15 33.08 -5.27 -12.68
N ALA A 16 33.18 -4.51 -11.59
CA ALA A 16 32.48 -4.82 -10.36
C ALA A 16 30.99 -4.75 -10.65
N CYS A 17 30.34 -5.90 -10.84
CA CYS A 17 28.89 -5.98 -10.79
C CYS A 17 28.45 -5.43 -9.43
N ASP A 18 27.90 -4.22 -9.45
CA ASP A 18 27.29 -3.60 -8.28
C ASP A 18 26.07 -4.47 -7.89
N ARG A 19 26.32 -5.51 -7.07
CA ARG A 19 25.25 -6.36 -6.54
C ARG A 19 24.39 -5.45 -5.68
N ALA A 20 23.19 -5.13 -6.18
CA ALA A 20 22.22 -4.36 -5.43
C ALA A 20 22.13 -4.92 -4.00
N ARG A 21 22.51 -4.11 -3.02
CA ARG A 21 22.47 -4.53 -1.60
C ARG A 21 21.06 -5.00 -1.29
N PRO A 22 20.87 -6.14 -0.60
CA PRO A 22 19.54 -6.60 -0.22
C PRO A 22 18.83 -5.53 0.61
N LEU A 23 17.50 -5.44 0.48
CA LEU A 23 16.72 -4.54 1.32
C LEU A 23 16.78 -5.05 2.77
N GLU A 24 16.92 -4.10 3.70
CA GLU A 24 16.85 -4.39 5.13
C GLU A 24 15.43 -4.88 5.47
N GLN A 25 15.34 -6.00 6.17
CA GLN A 25 14.07 -6.55 6.64
C GLN A 25 13.57 -5.75 7.85
N VAL A 26 12.25 -5.62 7.96
CA VAL A 26 11.60 -5.07 9.16
C VAL A 26 11.43 -6.19 10.18
N GLU A 27 11.82 -5.92 11.43
CA GLU A 27 11.60 -6.87 12.53
C GLU A 27 10.11 -7.11 12.74
N PRO A 28 9.63 -8.36 12.88
CA PRO A 28 8.21 -8.67 13.07
C PRO A 28 7.56 -7.93 14.24
N SER A 29 8.29 -7.68 15.32
CA SER A 29 7.83 -6.92 16.49
C SER A 29 7.53 -5.43 16.20
N GLN A 30 7.98 -4.92 15.06
CA GLN A 30 7.74 -3.55 14.62
C GLN A 30 6.49 -3.43 13.72
N LEU A 31 5.78 -4.53 13.49
CA LEU A 31 4.55 -4.56 12.72
C LEU A 31 3.41 -5.13 13.56
N ALA A 32 2.24 -4.53 13.46
CA ALA A 32 1.02 -5.11 14.00
C ALA A 32 -0.03 -5.18 12.88
N ILE A 33 -0.65 -6.35 12.75
CA ILE A 33 -1.82 -6.52 11.88
C ILE A 33 -3.06 -6.35 12.74
N GLY A 34 -4.00 -5.54 12.28
CA GLY A 34 -5.24 -5.27 12.97
C GLY A 34 -6.01 -6.57 13.25
N ALA A 35 -6.50 -6.73 14.49
CA ALA A 35 -7.27 -7.91 14.89
C ALA A 35 -8.65 -7.99 14.19
N ARG A 36 -9.12 -6.88 13.64
CA ARG A 36 -10.40 -6.80 12.93
C ARG A 36 -10.17 -6.85 11.43
N VAL A 37 -10.76 -7.86 10.82
CA VAL A 37 -10.77 -8.04 9.37
C VAL A 37 -12.22 -7.99 8.91
N GLU A 38 -12.54 -7.06 8.02
CA GLU A 38 -13.88 -6.92 7.46
C GLU A 38 -13.93 -7.59 6.08
N ILE A 39 -14.83 -8.57 5.92
CA ILE A 39 -15.04 -9.26 4.65
C ILE A 39 -16.23 -8.63 3.93
N ARG A 40 -16.04 -8.29 2.67
CA ARG A 40 -17.07 -7.71 1.81
C ARG A 40 -17.06 -8.28 0.41
N THR A 41 -18.22 -8.28 -0.21
CA THR A 41 -18.37 -8.48 -1.65
C THR A 41 -18.96 -7.21 -2.23
N ASP A 42 -18.22 -6.55 -3.10
CA ASP A 42 -18.64 -5.32 -3.76
C ASP A 42 -17.92 -5.18 -5.11
N THR A 43 -18.24 -4.13 -5.85
CA THR A 43 -17.57 -3.80 -7.09
C THR A 43 -16.14 -3.34 -6.82
N VAL A 44 -15.17 -4.04 -7.39
CA VAL A 44 -13.74 -3.71 -7.38
C VAL A 44 -13.28 -3.35 -8.79
N GLY A 45 -12.25 -2.48 -8.89
CA GLY A 45 -11.77 -1.98 -10.17
C GLY A 45 -12.49 -0.71 -10.63
N LEU A 46 -12.12 -0.24 -11.82
CA LEU A 46 -12.67 0.97 -12.45
C LEU A 46 -13.14 0.66 -13.88
N ASP A 47 -14.16 1.38 -14.32
CA ASP A 47 -14.66 1.36 -15.68
C ASP A 47 -14.92 -0.08 -16.20
N GLN A 48 -14.38 -0.42 -17.35
CA GLN A 48 -14.51 -1.74 -17.99
C GLN A 48 -13.85 -2.89 -17.20
N HIS A 49 -13.06 -2.59 -16.17
CA HIS A 49 -12.44 -3.57 -15.28
C HIS A 49 -13.18 -3.71 -13.96
N ALA A 50 -14.30 -2.99 -13.79
CA ALA A 50 -15.15 -3.08 -12.62
C ALA A 50 -15.88 -4.42 -12.61
N ARG A 51 -15.77 -5.17 -11.49
CA ARG A 51 -16.44 -6.45 -11.30
C ARG A 51 -16.71 -6.73 -9.83
N ALA A 52 -17.75 -7.52 -9.55
CA ALA A 52 -18.02 -7.95 -8.19
C ALA A 52 -16.95 -8.96 -7.74
N ALA A 53 -16.33 -8.69 -6.60
CA ALA A 53 -15.37 -9.60 -5.98
C ALA A 53 -15.45 -9.51 -4.45
N THR A 54 -15.08 -10.59 -3.77
CA THR A 54 -14.90 -10.58 -2.32
C THR A 54 -13.50 -10.05 -1.99
N PHE A 55 -13.42 -9.23 -0.97
CA PHE A 55 -12.16 -8.69 -0.47
C PHE A 55 -12.17 -8.58 1.06
N ALA A 56 -10.99 -8.54 1.63
CA ALA A 56 -10.77 -8.33 3.05
C ALA A 56 -10.17 -6.93 3.28
N LEU A 57 -10.77 -6.14 4.16
CA LEU A 57 -10.18 -4.91 4.69
C LEU A 57 -9.47 -5.22 6.00
N VAL A 58 -8.22 -4.80 6.12
CA VAL A 58 -7.41 -4.99 7.32
C VAL A 58 -6.41 -3.86 7.47
N ASP A 59 -6.17 -3.43 8.70
CA ASP A 59 -5.14 -2.45 8.99
C ASP A 59 -3.80 -3.12 9.26
N ALA A 60 -2.72 -2.41 8.91
CA ALA A 60 -1.38 -2.70 9.39
C ALA A 60 -0.74 -1.44 9.96
N ASP A 61 -0.14 -1.58 11.13
CA ASP A 61 0.59 -0.54 11.84
C ASP A 61 2.11 -0.79 11.75
N ASN A 62 2.86 0.24 11.39
CA ASN A 62 4.28 0.27 11.58
C ASN A 62 4.58 0.87 12.96
N LEU A 63 4.98 0.05 13.92
CA LEU A 63 5.30 0.47 15.29
C LEU A 63 6.72 1.04 15.40
N GLY A 64 7.53 0.88 14.36
CA GLY A 64 8.91 1.37 14.30
C GLY A 64 9.00 2.88 14.04
N ASP A 65 10.20 3.40 14.21
CA ASP A 65 10.58 4.82 14.01
C ASP A 65 11.08 5.13 12.59
N ARG A 66 11.13 4.11 11.72
CA ARG A 66 11.53 4.19 10.32
C ARG A 66 10.40 3.69 9.42
N PRO A 67 10.27 4.19 8.17
CA PRO A 67 9.24 3.72 7.25
C PRO A 67 9.40 2.24 6.91
N ALA A 68 8.30 1.60 6.53
CA ALA A 68 8.25 0.20 6.10
C ALA A 68 7.46 0.06 4.79
N THR A 69 7.92 -0.81 3.89
CA THR A 69 7.13 -1.33 2.78
C THR A 69 6.63 -2.71 3.16
N VAL A 70 5.33 -2.84 3.37
CA VAL A 70 4.70 -4.06 3.88
C VAL A 70 3.85 -4.68 2.79
N THR A 71 3.99 -5.99 2.61
CA THR A 71 3.15 -6.79 1.72
C THR A 71 2.31 -7.74 2.56
N LEU A 72 1.00 -7.59 2.48
CA LEU A 72 0.05 -8.52 3.08
C LEU A 72 -0.55 -9.43 2.02
N GLY A 73 -0.95 -10.62 2.42
CA GLY A 73 -1.71 -11.58 1.66
C GLY A 73 -2.51 -12.45 2.59
N GLY A 74 -3.20 -13.47 2.07
CA GLY A 74 -3.97 -14.35 2.92
C GLY A 74 -4.91 -15.24 2.16
N VAL A 75 -5.87 -15.81 2.90
CA VAL A 75 -6.92 -16.68 2.37
C VAL A 75 -8.26 -16.31 2.98
N LEU A 76 -9.32 -16.46 2.21
CA LEU A 76 -10.71 -16.42 2.68
C LEU A 76 -11.11 -17.81 3.21
N VAL A 77 -11.83 -17.84 4.32
CA VAL A 77 -12.27 -19.08 4.94
C VAL A 77 -13.78 -19.06 5.20
N ASP A 78 -14.40 -20.26 5.14
CA ASP A 78 -15.79 -20.47 5.51
C ASP A 78 -15.98 -20.62 7.04
N ALA A 79 -17.19 -20.92 7.45
CA ALA A 79 -17.56 -21.10 8.86
C ALA A 79 -16.84 -22.29 9.54
N ASP A 80 -16.43 -23.29 8.76
CA ASP A 80 -15.72 -24.49 9.23
C ASP A 80 -14.19 -24.28 9.21
N GLY A 81 -13.72 -23.11 8.73
CA GLY A 81 -12.31 -22.75 8.63
C GLY A 81 -11.61 -23.30 7.38
N HIS A 82 -12.35 -23.85 6.41
CA HIS A 82 -11.78 -24.29 5.14
C HIS A 82 -11.49 -23.10 4.22
N GLU A 83 -10.41 -23.20 3.44
CA GLU A 83 -10.06 -22.20 2.43
C GLU A 83 -11.07 -22.21 1.28
N VAL A 84 -11.71 -21.06 1.03
CA VAL A 84 -12.69 -20.87 -0.06
C VAL A 84 -12.21 -19.87 -1.11
N GLY A 85 -11.07 -19.22 -0.90
CA GLY A 85 -10.43 -18.32 -1.86
C GLY A 85 -9.08 -17.82 -1.36
N ARG A 86 -8.25 -17.35 -2.30
CA ARG A 86 -6.98 -16.70 -2.00
C ARG A 86 -7.09 -15.21 -2.17
N LEU A 87 -6.42 -14.48 -1.31
CA LEU A 87 -6.34 -13.03 -1.38
C LEU A 87 -5.06 -12.61 -2.10
N ARG A 88 -5.21 -11.79 -3.12
CA ARG A 88 -4.10 -11.19 -3.87
C ARG A 88 -3.27 -10.34 -2.94
N ALA A 89 -1.96 -10.50 -2.99
CA ALA A 89 -1.05 -9.72 -2.17
C ALA A 89 -1.09 -8.25 -2.57
N GLU A 90 -1.15 -7.37 -1.57
CA GLU A 90 -1.04 -5.92 -1.73
C GLU A 90 0.18 -5.41 -0.97
N THR A 91 0.88 -4.45 -1.56
CA THR A 91 2.07 -3.82 -0.98
C THR A 91 1.81 -2.34 -0.76
N LEU A 92 1.99 -1.86 0.47
CA LEU A 92 1.86 -0.45 0.84
C LEU A 92 3.10 0.05 1.59
N TRP A 93 3.42 1.32 1.36
CA TRP A 93 4.37 2.05 2.18
C TRP A 93 3.68 2.58 3.43
N ILE A 94 4.25 2.31 4.61
CA ILE A 94 3.73 2.74 5.91
C ILE A 94 4.77 3.66 6.57
N PRO A 95 4.43 4.92 6.89
CA PRO A 95 5.36 5.83 7.54
C PRO A 95 5.74 5.34 8.95
N PRO A 96 6.76 5.93 9.58
CA PRO A 96 7.06 5.68 10.99
C PRO A 96 5.83 5.92 11.87
N ARG A 97 5.55 4.99 12.79
CA ARG A 97 4.40 5.07 13.72
C ARG A 97 3.05 5.25 13.03
N GLY A 98 2.98 4.88 11.74
CA GLY A 98 1.78 5.07 10.91
C GLY A 98 0.98 3.80 10.68
N ARG A 99 -0.22 4.00 10.14
CA ARG A 99 -1.20 2.95 9.80
C ARG A 99 -1.57 3.01 8.33
N ARG A 100 -1.88 1.84 7.73
CA ARG A 100 -2.50 1.73 6.41
C ARG A 100 -3.56 0.65 6.40
N THR A 101 -4.71 0.98 5.78
CA THR A 101 -5.75 -0.01 5.49
C THR A 101 -5.44 -0.68 4.17
N PHE A 102 -5.31 -1.99 4.18
CA PHE A 102 -5.18 -2.85 3.01
C PHE A 102 -6.56 -3.32 2.55
N ALA A 103 -6.72 -3.53 1.23
CA ALA A 103 -7.89 -4.19 0.65
C ALA A 103 -7.41 -5.35 -0.22
N LEU A 104 -7.40 -6.52 0.37
CA LEU A 104 -6.91 -7.74 -0.26
C LEU A 104 -8.06 -8.38 -1.03
N VAL A 105 -8.04 -8.28 -2.34
CA VAL A 105 -9.10 -8.78 -3.22
C VAL A 105 -8.87 -10.27 -3.52
N ASP A 106 -9.95 -11.04 -3.68
CA ASP A 106 -9.88 -12.42 -4.16
C ASP A 106 -9.04 -12.50 -5.44
N ASP A 107 -8.11 -13.45 -5.49
CA ASP A 107 -7.11 -13.54 -6.57
C ASP A 107 -7.75 -13.84 -7.93
N ALA A 108 -8.88 -14.55 -7.94
CA ALA A 108 -9.67 -14.82 -9.13
C ALA A 108 -10.66 -13.67 -9.48
N ASP A 109 -10.67 -12.58 -8.70
CA ASP A 109 -11.61 -11.46 -8.83
C ASP A 109 -13.08 -11.91 -8.85
N GLN A 110 -13.48 -12.78 -7.90
CA GLN A 110 -14.81 -13.39 -7.86
C GLN A 110 -15.49 -13.19 -6.50
N PRO A 111 -16.83 -13.17 -6.46
CA PRO A 111 -17.58 -13.29 -5.23
C PRO A 111 -17.32 -14.65 -4.56
N ARG A 112 -17.14 -14.65 -3.23
CA ARG A 112 -16.98 -15.83 -2.38
C ARG A 112 -18.05 -15.83 -1.29
N PRO A 113 -19.31 -16.20 -1.61
CA PRO A 113 -20.41 -16.08 -0.67
C PRO A 113 -20.26 -16.96 0.59
N ALA A 114 -19.46 -18.00 0.53
CA ALA A 114 -19.16 -18.86 1.69
C ALA A 114 -18.09 -18.23 2.62
N ALA A 115 -17.39 -17.18 2.20
CA ALA A 115 -16.35 -16.55 3.01
C ALA A 115 -16.98 -15.78 4.18
N VAL A 116 -16.60 -16.13 5.40
CA VAL A 116 -17.05 -15.46 6.64
C VAL A 116 -15.89 -14.82 7.42
N ALA A 117 -14.65 -15.23 7.12
CA ALA A 117 -13.44 -14.71 7.74
C ALA A 117 -12.25 -14.75 6.77
N ALA A 118 -11.14 -14.14 7.16
CA ALA A 118 -9.87 -14.27 6.44
C ALA A 118 -8.72 -14.51 7.41
N ARG A 119 -7.76 -15.31 6.97
CA ARG A 119 -6.44 -15.42 7.62
C ARG A 119 -5.46 -14.60 6.84
N ILE A 120 -4.92 -13.57 7.49
CA ILE A 120 -4.01 -12.59 6.89
C ILE A 120 -2.59 -12.84 7.38
N ASP A 121 -1.63 -12.79 6.47
CA ASP A 121 -0.20 -12.95 6.77
C ASP A 121 0.63 -11.83 6.14
N VAL A 122 1.75 -11.53 6.81
CA VAL A 122 2.82 -10.68 6.26
C VAL A 122 3.64 -11.53 5.29
N ARG A 123 3.52 -11.23 3.99
CA ARG A 123 4.32 -11.88 2.94
C ARG A 123 5.73 -11.30 2.83
N GLY A 124 5.91 -10.08 3.27
CA GLY A 124 7.19 -9.40 3.30
C GLY A 124 7.09 -8.04 3.94
N ALA A 125 8.17 -7.61 4.57
CA ALA A 125 8.30 -6.29 5.13
C ALA A 125 9.75 -5.82 5.04
N THR A 126 9.99 -4.70 4.35
CA THR A 126 11.35 -4.18 4.10
C THR A 126 11.43 -2.69 4.39
N ARG A 127 12.62 -2.20 4.69
CA ARG A 127 12.90 -0.77 4.76
C ARG A 127 13.07 -0.21 3.35
N PRO A 128 12.25 0.78 2.95
CA PRO A 128 12.43 1.45 1.65
C PRO A 128 13.75 2.24 1.65
N ARG A 129 14.41 2.31 0.50
CA ARG A 129 15.65 3.09 0.33
C ARG A 129 15.40 4.59 0.23
N HIS A 130 14.22 4.95 -0.29
CA HIS A 130 13.83 6.33 -0.55
C HIS A 130 12.37 6.52 -0.12
N GLU A 131 12.04 7.73 0.26
CA GLU A 131 10.65 8.13 0.46
C GLU A 131 9.93 8.20 -0.89
N PRO A 132 8.60 7.99 -0.90
CA PRO A 132 7.81 8.15 -2.11
C PRO A 132 7.88 9.58 -2.64
N PRO A 133 7.98 9.79 -3.96
CA PRO A 133 8.03 11.14 -4.53
C PRO A 133 6.70 11.89 -4.46
N VAL A 134 5.61 11.19 -4.17
CA VAL A 134 4.30 11.78 -3.91
C VAL A 134 3.91 11.52 -2.47
N ALA A 135 3.59 12.58 -1.76
CA ALA A 135 3.23 12.57 -0.34
C ALA A 135 1.83 13.14 -0.08
N ILE A 136 1.31 12.90 1.11
CA ILE A 136 0.11 13.53 1.64
C ILE A 136 0.54 14.55 2.67
N GLU A 137 0.10 15.79 2.49
CA GLU A 137 0.34 16.89 3.41
C GLU A 137 -0.96 17.54 3.86
N GLN A 138 -0.94 18.32 4.93
CA GLN A 138 -2.05 19.13 5.44
C GLN A 138 -3.37 18.33 5.58
N GLY A 139 -3.26 17.10 6.11
CA GLY A 139 -4.42 16.24 6.31
C GLY A 139 -5.37 16.79 7.37
N HIS A 140 -6.65 16.92 7.02
CA HIS A 140 -7.73 17.31 7.94
C HIS A 140 -8.86 16.30 7.89
N VAL A 141 -9.40 16.00 9.07
CA VAL A 141 -10.53 15.07 9.23
C VAL A 141 -11.56 15.71 10.15
N TRP A 142 -12.82 15.71 9.72
CA TRP A 142 -13.92 16.23 10.56
C TRP A 142 -15.20 15.41 10.36
N LYS A 143 -16.13 15.56 11.29
CA LYS A 143 -17.47 14.99 11.16
C LYS A 143 -18.37 15.92 10.35
N ASP A 144 -19.15 15.32 9.44
CA ASP A 144 -20.21 15.95 8.67
C ASP A 144 -21.48 15.09 8.83
N GLY A 145 -22.31 15.48 9.81
CA GLY A 145 -23.44 14.65 10.25
C GLY A 145 -22.98 13.32 10.86
N ASP A 146 -23.42 12.22 10.27
CA ASP A 146 -23.09 10.84 10.68
C ASP A 146 -21.88 10.25 9.95
N ARG A 147 -21.14 11.07 9.19
CA ARG A 147 -20.00 10.68 8.35
C ARG A 147 -18.75 11.44 8.72
N VAL A 148 -17.64 10.88 8.30
CA VAL A 148 -16.34 11.54 8.35
C VAL A 148 -15.95 12.02 6.96
N VAL A 149 -15.45 13.25 6.89
CA VAL A 149 -14.83 13.80 5.68
C VAL A 149 -13.32 13.93 5.95
N ALA A 150 -12.53 13.43 5.02
CA ALA A 150 -11.08 13.58 5.03
C ALA A 150 -10.63 14.40 3.81
N THR A 151 -9.76 15.39 4.04
CA THR A 151 -9.12 16.17 2.98
C THR A 151 -7.62 16.24 3.22
N ALA A 152 -6.87 16.42 2.14
CA ALA A 152 -5.43 16.60 2.21
C ALA A 152 -4.90 17.24 0.91
N MET A 153 -3.66 17.70 0.93
CA MET A 153 -2.92 18.04 -0.28
C MET A 153 -2.08 16.82 -0.71
N VAL A 154 -2.18 16.46 -1.97
CA VAL A 154 -1.33 15.48 -2.63
C VAL A 154 -0.21 16.25 -3.30
N VAL A 155 1.03 16.05 -2.87
CA VAL A 155 2.20 16.81 -3.30
C VAL A 155 3.15 15.90 -4.07
N ASN A 156 3.51 16.29 -5.29
CA ASN A 156 4.58 15.64 -6.05
C ASN A 156 5.87 16.47 -5.92
N SER A 157 6.80 16.02 -5.12
CA SER A 157 8.09 16.67 -4.88
C SER A 157 9.17 16.34 -5.94
N SER A 158 8.86 15.48 -6.91
CA SER A 158 9.81 15.11 -7.96
C SER A 158 9.83 16.09 -9.14
N ASP A 159 10.85 15.98 -9.97
CA ASP A 159 11.04 16.74 -11.21
C ASP A 159 10.25 16.19 -12.41
N ARG A 160 9.42 15.15 -12.19
CA ARG A 160 8.64 14.48 -13.24
C ARG A 160 7.16 14.45 -12.91
N PRO A 161 6.29 14.44 -13.94
CA PRO A 161 4.88 14.16 -13.72
C PRO A 161 4.68 12.73 -13.23
N CYS A 162 3.79 12.55 -12.26
CA CYS A 162 3.45 11.27 -11.69
C CYS A 162 1.94 10.99 -11.80
N GLN A 163 1.59 9.72 -11.74
CA GLN A 163 0.23 9.26 -11.48
C GLN A 163 0.22 8.54 -10.13
N ALA A 164 -0.56 9.05 -9.19
CA ALA A 164 -0.68 8.49 -7.85
C ALA A 164 -2.09 7.94 -7.62
N VAL A 165 -2.17 6.75 -7.04
CA VAL A 165 -3.42 6.22 -6.46
C VAL A 165 -3.49 6.73 -5.03
N VAL A 166 -4.43 7.63 -4.78
CA VAL A 166 -4.68 8.19 -3.45
C VAL A 166 -5.87 7.45 -2.84
N LEU A 167 -5.70 7.00 -1.62
CA LEU A 167 -6.66 6.18 -0.89
C LEU A 167 -7.09 6.88 0.40
N ALA A 168 -8.26 6.53 0.91
CA ALA A 168 -8.67 6.92 2.25
C ALA A 168 -9.17 5.68 3.01
N GLY A 169 -8.67 5.48 4.23
CA GLY A 169 -9.20 4.48 5.16
C GLY A 169 -10.23 5.15 6.07
N PHE A 170 -11.42 4.55 6.22
CA PHE A 170 -12.44 5.00 7.17
C PHE A 170 -12.79 3.88 8.14
N HIS A 171 -13.02 4.25 9.39
CA HIS A 171 -13.23 3.32 10.49
C HIS A 171 -14.48 3.68 11.30
N ASP A 172 -15.09 2.68 11.87
CA ASP A 172 -16.18 2.84 12.83
C ASP A 172 -15.68 3.28 14.21
N ARG A 173 -16.59 3.41 15.17
CA ARG A 173 -16.27 3.78 16.55
C ARG A 173 -15.38 2.78 17.29
N ASP A 174 -15.38 1.53 16.84
CA ASP A 174 -14.61 0.44 17.45
C ASP A 174 -13.26 0.25 16.75
N GLY A 175 -12.94 1.10 15.74
CA GLY A 175 -11.71 1.07 14.98
C GLY A 175 -11.65 -0.02 13.91
N ALA A 176 -12.80 -0.64 13.56
CA ALA A 176 -12.83 -1.58 12.45
C ALA A 176 -12.82 -0.83 11.10
N PRO A 177 -12.07 -1.29 10.09
CA PRO A 177 -12.06 -0.68 8.77
C PRO A 177 -13.41 -0.86 8.08
N MET A 178 -14.03 0.26 7.66
CA MET A 178 -15.35 0.25 7.02
C MET A 178 -15.25 0.26 5.50
N THR A 179 -14.36 1.07 4.94
CA THR A 179 -14.18 1.21 3.50
C THR A 179 -12.84 1.83 3.18
N ARG A 180 -12.38 1.58 1.94
CA ARG A 180 -11.15 2.17 1.42
C ARG A 180 -11.35 2.70 -0.01
N PRO A 181 -12.07 3.83 -0.19
CA PRO A 181 -12.19 4.47 -1.48
C PRO A 181 -10.84 4.95 -2.00
N PHE A 182 -10.72 5.05 -3.31
CA PHE A 182 -9.52 5.55 -3.97
C PHE A 182 -9.86 6.46 -5.15
N SER A 183 -8.86 7.25 -5.55
CA SER A 183 -8.91 8.06 -6.76
C SER A 183 -7.53 8.09 -7.41
N VAL A 184 -7.50 8.24 -8.73
CA VAL A 184 -6.27 8.32 -9.51
C VAL A 184 -5.97 9.78 -9.80
N PHE A 185 -4.82 10.25 -9.34
CA PHE A 185 -4.37 11.63 -9.47
C PHE A 185 -3.21 11.74 -10.47
N PRO A 186 -3.43 12.28 -11.67
CA PRO A 186 -2.32 12.79 -12.47
C PRO A 186 -1.84 14.09 -11.82
N ILE A 187 -0.55 14.17 -11.51
CA ILE A 187 0.05 15.30 -10.79
C ILE A 187 1.39 15.67 -11.45
N GLY A 188 1.50 16.93 -11.89
CA GLY A 188 2.70 17.47 -12.51
C GLY A 188 3.90 17.54 -11.55
N ALA A 189 5.08 17.72 -12.09
CA ALA A 189 6.31 17.94 -11.32
C ALA A 189 6.16 19.17 -10.43
N GLY A 190 6.47 19.06 -9.14
CA GLY A 190 6.37 20.13 -8.16
C GLY A 190 4.96 20.68 -7.92
N ILE A 191 3.91 19.95 -8.33
CA ILE A 191 2.51 20.41 -8.22
C ILE A 191 1.85 19.79 -7.00
N GLU A 192 0.93 20.55 -6.40
CA GLU A 192 0.02 20.13 -5.34
C GLU A 192 -1.42 20.04 -5.85
N ARG A 193 -2.18 19.07 -5.39
CA ARG A 193 -3.59 18.92 -5.72
C ARG A 193 -4.41 18.52 -4.50
N PRO A 194 -5.58 19.14 -4.26
CA PRO A 194 -6.44 18.74 -3.17
C PRO A 194 -7.09 17.38 -3.43
N ALA A 195 -7.14 16.55 -2.40
CA ALA A 195 -7.92 15.32 -2.33
C ALA A 195 -9.00 15.44 -1.28
N ARG A 196 -10.19 14.90 -1.56
CA ARG A 196 -11.31 14.84 -0.62
C ARG A 196 -12.01 13.51 -0.75
N PHE A 197 -12.24 12.87 0.40
CA PHE A 197 -13.01 11.63 0.52
C PHE A 197 -14.07 11.77 1.59
N VAL A 198 -15.21 11.11 1.38
CA VAL A 198 -16.30 11.07 2.33
C VAL A 198 -16.49 9.61 2.76
N GLY A 199 -16.43 9.37 4.06
CA GLY A 199 -16.67 8.07 4.64
C GLY A 199 -18.12 7.63 4.57
N PRO A 200 -18.43 6.36 4.81
CA PRO A 200 -19.80 5.87 4.92
C PRO A 200 -20.47 6.39 6.18
N SER A 201 -21.80 6.27 6.23
CA SER A 201 -22.58 6.49 7.45
C SER A 201 -22.05 5.63 8.60
N GLY A 202 -21.94 6.22 9.79
CA GLY A 202 -21.37 5.57 10.98
C GLY A 202 -19.84 5.60 11.07
N SER A 203 -19.15 6.17 10.08
CA SER A 203 -17.70 6.38 10.20
C SER A 203 -17.39 7.41 11.29
N THR A 204 -16.35 7.17 12.07
CA THR A 204 -15.93 8.04 13.19
C THR A 204 -14.55 8.60 13.02
N THR A 205 -13.68 7.92 12.27
CA THR A 205 -12.34 8.37 11.93
C THR A 205 -11.99 8.01 10.49
N GLY A 206 -10.93 8.65 9.96
CA GLY A 206 -10.42 8.36 8.64
C GLY A 206 -9.07 9.04 8.40
N TYR A 207 -8.37 8.63 7.37
CA TYR A 207 -7.10 9.23 6.93
C TYR A 207 -6.87 9.00 5.45
N ILE A 208 -6.09 9.88 4.83
CA ILE A 208 -5.71 9.78 3.41
C ILE A 208 -4.26 9.34 3.30
N PHE A 209 -3.95 8.54 2.30
CA PHE A 209 -2.59 8.08 2.03
C PHE A 209 -2.37 7.79 0.54
N VAL A 210 -1.11 7.72 0.15
CA VAL A 210 -0.73 7.32 -1.21
C VAL A 210 -0.47 5.81 -1.22
N GLY A 211 -1.06 5.15 -2.19
CA GLY A 211 -0.79 3.73 -2.50
C GLY A 211 0.27 3.61 -3.60
N LYS A 212 -0.16 3.32 -4.84
CA LYS A 212 0.73 3.12 -5.98
C LYS A 212 1.08 4.44 -6.64
N ILE A 213 2.37 4.61 -6.98
CA ILE A 213 2.89 5.76 -7.72
C ILE A 213 3.57 5.26 -8.99
N ARG A 214 3.38 5.99 -10.08
CA ARG A 214 4.09 5.82 -11.35
C ARG A 214 4.53 7.21 -11.83
N CYS A 215 5.83 7.44 -11.93
CA CYS A 215 6.47 8.63 -12.50
C CYS A 215 7.23 8.30 -13.79
#